data_af68d62f031dd52be228ffe1aa42e16a
#
_entry.id   af68d62f031dd52be228ffe1aa42e16a
#
_cell.length_a   1.000
_cell.length_b   1.000
_cell.length_c   1.000
_cell.angle_alpha   90.00
_cell.angle_beta   90.00
_cell.angle_gamma   90.00
#
_symmetry.space_group_name_H-M   'P 1'
#
loop_
_entity.id
_entity.type
_entity.pdbx_description
1 polymer ?
#
loop_
_entity_poly.entity_id
_entity_poly.type
_entity_poly.pdbx_seq_one_letter_code
_entity_poly.pdbx_strand_id
1 'polypeptide(L)'
;MVDKACCNGNKRTLNLDFSAYAKLATLEIHPYSFIRTKSLKMVGMKSLKKVVIWDNCFRECVDGSFELEKCPKVRELRIGDFSFLCFKTCSIEKCPMLERVSIGRFREFMSFSSFATTSLRMTSNGCVRGEEIDLRKLRVASFGSRCFQGCQSVVFEGRPEGIV
;
A
#
# COMPACT_ATOMS: atom_id res chain seq x y z
N MET A 1 4.53 14.51 -6.45
CA MET A 1 5.83 13.82 -6.37
C MET A 1 6.53 14.28 -5.10
N VAL A 2 7.10 13.38 -4.32
CA VAL A 2 7.89 13.66 -3.11
C VAL A 2 9.33 13.26 -3.41
N ASP A 3 10.27 14.20 -3.27
CA ASP A 3 11.66 13.99 -3.62
C ASP A 3 12.38 12.96 -2.72
N LYS A 4 13.55 12.49 -3.18
CA LYS A 4 14.39 11.54 -2.47
C LYS A 4 14.81 12.05 -1.09
N ALA A 5 14.81 11.17 -0.10
CA ALA A 5 15.20 11.45 1.29
C ALA A 5 14.42 12.58 1.96
N CYS A 6 13.19 12.82 1.53
CA CYS A 6 12.35 13.88 2.06
C CYS A 6 11.82 13.55 3.47
N CYS A 7 11.67 14.59 4.29
CA CYS A 7 10.99 14.56 5.60
C CYS A 7 11.60 13.62 6.65
N ASN A 8 12.92 13.40 6.61
CA ASN A 8 13.64 12.54 7.55
C ASN A 8 14.21 13.30 8.78
N GLY A 9 14.24 14.64 8.72
CA GLY A 9 14.89 15.47 9.76
C GLY A 9 14.10 15.62 11.05
N ASN A 10 12.85 15.24 11.08
CA ASN A 10 12.00 15.43 12.25
C ASN A 10 12.02 14.18 13.13
N LYS A 11 12.43 14.32 14.40
CA LYS A 11 12.40 13.22 15.38
C LYS A 11 10.98 12.85 15.83
N ARG A 12 9.96 13.65 15.47
CA ARG A 12 8.56 13.36 15.80
C ARG A 12 7.99 12.37 14.80
N THR A 13 7.31 11.37 15.30
CA THR A 13 6.54 10.43 14.51
C THR A 13 5.46 11.19 13.75
N LEU A 14 5.53 11.20 12.44
CA LEU A 14 4.54 11.85 11.58
C LEU A 14 3.45 10.86 11.20
N ASN A 15 2.23 11.37 11.15
CA ASN A 15 1.11 10.69 10.50
C ASN A 15 0.84 11.42 9.19
N LEU A 16 0.94 10.70 8.08
CA LEU A 16 0.65 11.24 6.76
C LEU A 16 -0.76 10.85 6.35
N ASP A 17 -1.61 11.84 6.19
CA ASP A 17 -2.96 11.66 5.67
C ASP A 17 -3.13 12.44 4.36
N PHE A 18 -3.23 11.70 3.26
CA PHE A 18 -3.48 12.27 1.93
C PHE A 18 -4.96 12.35 1.58
N SER A 19 -5.87 11.90 2.46
CA SER A 19 -7.30 11.81 2.18
C SER A 19 -7.94 13.16 1.81
N ALA A 20 -7.38 14.26 2.31
CA ALA A 20 -7.83 15.62 1.98
C ALA A 20 -7.51 16.06 0.54
N TYR A 21 -6.59 15.38 -0.15
CA TYR A 21 -6.17 15.75 -1.50
C TYR A 21 -7.05 15.10 -2.58
N ALA A 22 -8.31 15.48 -2.63
CA ALA A 22 -9.35 14.85 -3.47
C ALA A 22 -9.03 14.83 -4.98
N LYS A 23 -8.22 15.78 -5.46
CA LYS A 23 -7.82 15.89 -6.88
C LYS A 23 -6.53 15.16 -7.23
N LEU A 24 -5.80 14.62 -6.24
CA LEU A 24 -4.55 13.91 -6.47
C LEU A 24 -4.80 12.65 -7.28
N ALA A 25 -4.21 12.57 -8.47
CA ALA A 25 -4.36 11.42 -9.37
C ALA A 25 -3.22 10.41 -9.23
N THR A 26 -2.03 10.85 -8.86
CA THR A 26 -0.86 10.00 -8.68
C THR A 26 -0.10 10.44 -7.44
N LEU A 27 0.19 9.49 -6.54
CA LEU A 27 1.11 9.67 -5.44
C LEU A 27 2.40 8.93 -5.75
N GLU A 28 3.51 9.63 -5.76
CA GLU A 28 4.84 9.05 -5.92
C GLU A 28 5.75 9.54 -4.82
N ILE A 29 6.32 8.61 -4.05
CA ILE A 29 7.23 8.86 -2.94
C ILE A 29 8.57 8.23 -3.27
N HIS A 30 9.59 9.07 -3.43
CA HIS A 30 10.94 8.65 -3.85
C HIS A 30 11.73 7.99 -2.71
N PRO A 31 12.82 7.28 -3.02
CA PRO A 31 13.53 6.44 -2.06
C PRO A 31 14.02 7.20 -0.82
N TYR A 32 14.11 6.48 0.29
CA TYR A 32 14.58 6.97 1.60
C TYR A 32 13.74 8.10 2.19
N SER A 33 12.48 8.24 1.80
CA SER A 33 11.60 9.28 2.31
C SER A 33 10.75 8.79 3.48
N PHE A 34 10.40 9.72 4.38
CA PHE A 34 9.50 9.46 5.52
C PHE A 34 9.92 8.27 6.40
N ILE A 35 11.22 8.07 6.60
CA ILE A 35 11.79 6.89 7.28
C ILE A 35 11.13 6.61 8.63
N ARG A 36 10.77 7.66 9.40
CA ARG A 36 10.21 7.57 10.76
C ARG A 36 8.71 7.87 10.84
N THR A 37 8.02 7.86 9.74
CA THR A 37 6.59 8.15 9.71
C THR A 37 5.78 6.93 10.15
N LYS A 38 4.85 7.14 11.06
CA LYS A 38 4.06 6.08 11.71
C LYS A 38 2.86 5.63 10.88
N SER A 39 2.28 6.52 10.09
CA SER A 39 1.13 6.12 9.28
C SER A 39 1.16 6.77 7.91
N LEU A 40 0.66 6.01 6.93
CA LEU A 40 0.34 6.50 5.60
C LEU A 40 -1.11 6.16 5.30
N LYS A 41 -1.93 7.20 5.16
CA LYS A 41 -3.36 7.07 4.96
C LYS A 41 -3.81 7.71 3.66
N MET A 42 -4.58 6.97 2.88
CA MET A 42 -5.20 7.37 1.63
C MET A 42 -6.63 6.82 1.62
N VAL A 43 -7.59 7.59 2.11
CA VAL A 43 -8.97 7.14 2.25
C VAL A 43 -9.93 8.03 1.48
N GLY A 44 -10.81 7.42 0.67
CA GLY A 44 -11.85 8.14 -0.05
C GLY A 44 -11.34 9.04 -1.19
N MET A 45 -10.15 8.80 -1.70
CA MET A 45 -9.50 9.62 -2.72
C MET A 45 -10.08 9.32 -4.11
N LYS A 46 -11.10 10.09 -4.50
CA LYS A 46 -11.90 9.85 -5.72
C LYS A 46 -11.13 9.98 -7.04
N SER A 47 -9.99 10.68 -7.05
CA SER A 47 -9.19 10.90 -8.26
C SER A 47 -7.94 10.05 -8.32
N LEU A 48 -7.54 9.42 -7.24
CA LEU A 48 -6.30 8.64 -7.14
C LEU A 48 -6.37 7.42 -8.06
N LYS A 49 -5.38 7.31 -8.96
CA LYS A 49 -5.27 6.23 -9.95
C LYS A 49 -4.06 5.34 -9.72
N LYS A 50 -3.00 5.91 -9.18
CA LYS A 50 -1.71 5.24 -9.04
C LYS A 50 -0.99 5.66 -7.76
N VAL A 51 -0.42 4.67 -7.07
CA VAL A 51 0.45 4.87 -5.90
C VAL A 51 1.76 4.16 -6.16
N VAL A 52 2.86 4.89 -6.09
CA VAL A 52 4.23 4.35 -6.21
C VAL A 52 5.04 4.82 -5.01
N ILE A 53 5.53 3.87 -4.25
CA ILE A 53 6.42 4.11 -3.12
C ILE A 53 7.70 3.36 -3.41
N TRP A 54 8.79 4.09 -3.52
CA TRP A 54 10.08 3.52 -3.85
C TRP A 54 10.77 2.86 -2.63
N ASP A 55 11.99 2.42 -2.81
CA ASP A 55 12.72 1.64 -1.83
C ASP A 55 13.02 2.42 -0.53
N ASN A 56 13.13 1.70 0.58
CA ASN A 56 13.55 2.23 1.88
C ASN A 56 12.69 3.36 2.46
N CYS A 57 11.43 3.44 2.09
CA CYS A 57 10.48 4.38 2.68
C CYS A 57 9.83 3.78 3.93
N PHE A 58 9.50 4.62 4.93
CA PHE A 58 8.76 4.21 6.14
C PHE A 58 9.37 3.03 6.91
N ARG A 59 10.69 2.88 6.94
CA ARG A 59 11.34 1.64 7.38
C ARG A 59 11.65 1.56 8.87
N GLU A 60 11.64 2.67 9.62
CA GLU A 60 12.11 2.72 11.01
C GLU A 60 10.99 2.90 12.04
N CYS A 61 9.74 2.83 11.67
CA CYS A 61 8.63 3.03 12.60
C CYS A 61 7.97 1.71 12.98
N VAL A 62 8.10 1.33 14.24
CA VAL A 62 7.43 0.17 14.82
C VAL A 62 5.94 0.51 15.04
N ASP A 63 5.07 -0.49 14.86
CA ASP A 63 3.61 -0.38 15.01
C ASP A 63 2.93 0.61 14.05
N GLY A 64 3.54 0.86 12.88
CA GLY A 64 2.96 1.71 11.85
C GLY A 64 1.75 1.10 11.15
N SER A 65 0.95 1.96 10.48
CA SER A 65 -0.19 1.54 9.66
C SER A 65 -0.12 2.09 8.25
N PHE A 66 -0.45 1.25 7.28
CA PHE A 66 -0.69 1.63 5.89
C PHE A 66 -2.16 1.41 5.55
N GLU A 67 -2.84 2.44 5.06
CA GLU A 67 -4.25 2.39 4.72
C GLU A 67 -4.49 2.94 3.30
N LEU A 68 -4.99 2.11 2.40
CA LEU A 68 -5.48 2.48 1.07
C LEU A 68 -6.92 2.00 0.95
N GLU A 69 -7.88 2.90 1.19
CA GLU A 69 -9.27 2.50 1.33
C GLU A 69 -10.23 3.41 0.56
N LYS A 70 -11.31 2.82 0.06
CA LYS A 70 -12.39 3.56 -0.62
C LYS A 70 -11.87 4.47 -1.74
N CYS A 71 -10.85 4.00 -2.47
CA CYS A 71 -10.24 4.71 -3.59
C CYS A 71 -10.73 4.12 -4.93
N PRO A 72 -11.87 4.60 -5.47
CA PRO A 72 -12.60 3.90 -6.52
C PRO A 72 -11.89 3.86 -7.87
N LYS A 73 -10.89 4.70 -8.09
CA LYS A 73 -10.16 4.80 -9.37
C LYS A 73 -8.74 4.25 -9.32
N VAL A 74 -8.26 3.80 -8.17
CA VAL A 74 -6.91 3.23 -8.05
C VAL A 74 -6.83 1.95 -8.88
N ARG A 75 -5.82 1.89 -9.76
CA ARG A 75 -5.52 0.74 -10.62
C ARG A 75 -4.19 0.07 -10.29
N GLU A 76 -3.26 0.82 -9.76
CA GLU A 76 -1.89 0.34 -9.52
C GLU A 76 -1.39 0.78 -8.15
N LEU A 77 -0.87 -0.19 -7.38
CA LEU A 77 -0.09 0.02 -6.17
C LEU A 77 1.27 -0.66 -6.34
N ARG A 78 2.35 0.12 -6.23
CA ARG A 78 3.72 -0.39 -6.25
C ARG A 78 4.46 0.09 -5.00
N ILE A 79 5.08 -0.83 -4.29
CA ILE A 79 5.88 -0.58 -3.09
C ILE A 79 7.23 -1.25 -3.27
N GLY A 80 8.28 -0.46 -3.18
CA GLY A 80 9.66 -0.88 -3.36
C GLY A 80 10.20 -1.70 -2.19
N ASP A 81 11.46 -2.11 -2.34
CA ASP A 81 12.15 -2.95 -1.39
C ASP A 81 12.43 -2.23 -0.07
N PHE A 82 12.43 -2.96 1.04
CA PHE A 82 12.67 -2.46 2.40
C PHE A 82 11.73 -1.35 2.87
N SER A 83 10.60 -1.16 2.23
CA SER A 83 9.62 -0.16 2.67
C SER A 83 8.66 -0.76 3.70
N PHE A 84 8.24 0.05 4.67
CA PHE A 84 7.31 -0.34 5.73
C PHE A 84 7.77 -1.56 6.57
N LEU A 85 9.07 -1.76 6.76
CA LEU A 85 9.61 -2.96 7.39
C LEU A 85 8.98 -3.31 8.74
N CYS A 86 8.77 -2.31 9.57
CA CYS A 86 8.28 -2.45 10.94
C CYS A 86 6.81 -2.05 11.11
N PHE A 87 6.07 -1.85 10.03
CA PHE A 87 4.64 -1.56 10.10
C PHE A 87 3.87 -2.79 10.57
N LYS A 88 2.86 -2.56 11.40
CA LYS A 88 2.03 -3.61 11.98
C LYS A 88 0.85 -3.99 11.11
N THR A 89 0.28 -3.03 10.39
CA THR A 89 -0.91 -3.26 9.57
C THR A 89 -0.75 -2.71 8.16
N CYS A 90 -1.27 -3.46 7.20
CA CYS A 90 -1.43 -3.04 5.81
C CYS A 90 -2.86 -3.35 5.39
N SER A 91 -3.66 -2.30 5.17
CA SER A 91 -5.05 -2.42 4.74
C SER A 91 -5.19 -1.87 3.32
N ILE A 92 -5.76 -2.68 2.43
CA ILE A 92 -6.11 -2.31 1.06
C ILE A 92 -7.55 -2.74 0.86
N GLU A 93 -8.49 -1.78 0.95
CA GLU A 93 -9.90 -2.11 1.01
C GLU A 93 -10.76 -1.22 0.10
N LYS A 94 -11.82 -1.80 -0.46
CA LYS A 94 -12.81 -1.05 -1.26
C LYS A 94 -12.19 -0.24 -2.40
N CYS A 95 -11.25 -0.87 -3.11
CA CYS A 95 -10.58 -0.35 -4.31
C CYS A 95 -10.97 -1.16 -5.55
N PRO A 96 -12.21 -0.99 -6.08
CA PRO A 96 -12.81 -1.90 -7.07
C PRO A 96 -12.11 -1.91 -8.43
N MET A 97 -11.31 -0.89 -8.72
CA MET A 97 -10.57 -0.79 -9.98
C MET A 97 -9.12 -1.25 -9.86
N LEU A 98 -8.71 -1.79 -8.70
CA LEU A 98 -7.33 -2.23 -8.48
C LEU A 98 -6.99 -3.43 -9.34
N GLU A 99 -6.05 -3.25 -10.26
CA GLU A 99 -5.63 -4.25 -11.26
C GLU A 99 -4.27 -4.87 -10.92
N ARG A 100 -3.39 -4.08 -10.30
CA ARG A 100 -2.00 -4.50 -10.04
C ARG A 100 -1.55 -4.07 -8.65
N VAL A 101 -1.03 -5.04 -7.91
CA VAL A 101 -0.34 -4.83 -6.64
C VAL A 101 1.05 -5.46 -6.74
N SER A 102 2.09 -4.68 -6.45
CA SER A 102 3.47 -5.17 -6.41
C SER A 102 4.16 -4.63 -5.16
N ILE A 103 4.60 -5.51 -4.29
CA ILE A 103 5.25 -5.16 -3.01
C ILE A 103 6.59 -5.88 -2.93
N GLY A 104 7.68 -5.12 -2.75
CA GLY A 104 9.02 -5.67 -2.62
C GLY A 104 9.56 -6.34 -3.89
N ARG A 105 9.19 -5.87 -5.09
CA ARG A 105 9.64 -6.43 -6.37
C ARG A 105 9.90 -5.35 -7.41
N PHE A 106 10.71 -4.35 -7.08
CA PHE A 106 11.07 -3.32 -8.06
C PHE A 106 12.23 -3.74 -8.97
N ARG A 107 13.07 -4.70 -8.50
CA ARG A 107 14.23 -5.20 -9.28
C ARG A 107 14.12 -6.71 -9.42
N GLU A 108 14.29 -7.21 -10.61
CA GLU A 108 14.14 -8.64 -10.95
C GLU A 108 15.11 -9.57 -10.20
N PHE A 109 16.27 -9.06 -9.79
CA PHE A 109 17.35 -9.89 -9.25
C PHE A 109 17.50 -9.86 -7.73
N MET A 110 16.83 -8.95 -7.01
CA MET A 110 16.88 -8.89 -5.55
C MET A 110 15.53 -8.44 -5.00
N SER A 111 14.74 -9.38 -4.53
CA SER A 111 13.51 -9.10 -3.80
C SER A 111 13.80 -9.10 -2.32
N PHE A 112 13.63 -7.95 -1.67
CA PHE A 112 13.84 -7.81 -0.24
C PHE A 112 12.54 -7.58 0.52
N SER A 113 12.56 -7.82 1.81
CA SER A 113 11.39 -7.73 2.67
C SER A 113 10.80 -6.33 2.71
N SER A 114 9.51 -6.23 2.43
CA SER A 114 8.68 -5.08 2.79
C SER A 114 7.52 -5.58 3.63
N PHE A 115 7.04 -4.79 4.59
CA PHE A 115 6.03 -5.25 5.54
C PHE A 115 6.38 -6.58 6.24
N ALA A 116 7.64 -6.77 6.64
CA ALA A 116 8.14 -8.07 7.12
C ALA A 116 7.34 -8.64 8.31
N THR A 117 6.80 -7.78 9.17
CA THR A 117 6.06 -8.16 10.38
C THR A 117 4.58 -7.74 10.34
N THR A 118 4.09 -7.36 9.20
CA THR A 118 2.78 -6.71 9.03
C THR A 118 1.69 -7.73 8.73
N SER A 119 0.54 -7.59 9.37
CA SER A 119 -0.67 -8.29 8.97
C SER A 119 -1.25 -7.62 7.72
N LEU A 120 -1.38 -8.38 6.64
CA LEU A 120 -1.97 -7.92 5.39
C LEU A 120 -3.47 -8.18 5.40
N ARG A 121 -4.25 -7.15 5.10
CA ARG A 121 -5.66 -7.27 4.80
C ARG A 121 -5.96 -6.64 3.45
N MET A 122 -6.43 -7.44 2.51
CA MET A 122 -6.97 -6.99 1.24
C MET A 122 -8.42 -7.46 1.17
N THR A 123 -9.36 -6.54 1.19
CA THR A 123 -10.77 -6.87 1.15
C THR A 123 -11.49 -6.06 0.09
N SER A 124 -12.42 -6.70 -0.55
CA SER A 124 -13.36 -6.07 -1.46
C SER A 124 -14.70 -5.74 -0.81
N ASN A 125 -14.91 -6.18 0.44
CA ASN A 125 -16.19 -6.06 1.10
C ASN A 125 -16.64 -4.61 1.32
N GLY A 126 -17.62 -4.22 0.55
CA GLY A 126 -18.29 -2.93 0.67
C GLY A 126 -19.50 -2.88 -0.24
N CYS A 127 -20.63 -3.32 0.26
CA CYS A 127 -21.91 -3.08 -0.39
C CYS A 127 -22.25 -1.60 -0.24
N VAL A 128 -22.13 -0.83 -1.31
CA VAL A 128 -22.71 0.50 -1.41
C VAL A 128 -23.81 0.41 -2.46
N ARG A 129 -25.07 0.42 -2.04
CA ARG A 129 -26.28 0.37 -2.90
C ARG A 129 -26.38 -0.87 -3.80
N GLY A 130 -26.10 -2.07 -3.29
CA GLY A 130 -26.34 -3.32 -4.02
C GLY A 130 -25.28 -3.69 -5.07
N GLU A 131 -24.21 -2.94 -5.19
CA GLU A 131 -23.05 -3.32 -6.02
C GLU A 131 -22.02 -4.04 -5.16
N GLU A 132 -21.77 -5.30 -5.46
CA GLU A 132 -20.63 -6.04 -4.89
C GLU A 132 -19.32 -5.41 -5.41
N ILE A 133 -18.61 -4.74 -4.52
CA ILE A 133 -17.27 -4.24 -4.81
C ILE A 133 -16.30 -5.35 -4.40
N ASP A 134 -15.79 -6.10 -5.36
CA ASP A 134 -14.85 -7.17 -5.12
C ASP A 134 -13.50 -6.95 -5.84
N LEU A 135 -12.54 -7.84 -5.63
CA LEU A 135 -11.23 -7.81 -6.29
C LEU A 135 -11.28 -8.30 -7.76
N ARG A 136 -12.44 -8.26 -8.43
CA ARG A 136 -12.63 -8.82 -9.78
C ARG A 136 -11.65 -8.32 -10.82
N LYS A 137 -11.16 -7.10 -10.65
CA LYS A 137 -10.20 -6.50 -11.58
C LYS A 137 -8.75 -6.74 -11.21
N LEU A 138 -8.48 -7.35 -10.07
CA LEU A 138 -7.10 -7.67 -9.69
C LEU A 138 -6.56 -8.78 -10.59
N ARG A 139 -5.63 -8.42 -11.47
CA ARG A 139 -4.99 -9.33 -12.42
C ARG A 139 -3.62 -9.79 -11.96
N VAL A 140 -2.94 -8.97 -11.18
CA VAL A 140 -1.58 -9.25 -10.73
C VAL A 140 -1.44 -8.84 -9.28
N ALA A 141 -1.10 -9.79 -8.42
CA ALA A 141 -0.59 -9.56 -7.07
C ALA A 141 0.79 -10.20 -6.96
N SER A 142 1.81 -9.41 -6.74
CA SER A 142 3.19 -9.84 -6.75
C SER A 142 3.90 -9.37 -5.49
N PHE A 143 4.44 -10.30 -4.73
CA PHE A 143 5.13 -10.03 -3.47
C PHE A 143 6.58 -10.51 -3.57
N GLY A 144 7.51 -9.68 -3.12
CA GLY A 144 8.91 -10.03 -3.03
C GLY A 144 9.18 -11.12 -1.99
N SER A 145 10.36 -11.69 -2.02
CA SER A 145 10.80 -12.63 -1.00
C SER A 145 10.78 -11.96 0.39
N ARG A 146 10.36 -12.70 1.40
CA ARG A 146 10.24 -12.23 2.78
C ARG A 146 9.23 -11.10 3.03
N CYS A 147 8.42 -10.70 2.05
CA CYS A 147 7.27 -9.84 2.33
C CYS A 147 6.29 -10.62 3.20
N PHE A 148 5.77 -9.96 4.24
CA PHE A 148 4.83 -10.55 5.19
C PHE A 148 5.31 -11.85 5.87
N GLN A 149 6.62 -12.12 5.93
CA GLN A 149 7.18 -13.37 6.48
C GLN A 149 6.84 -13.60 7.96
N GLY A 150 6.80 -12.52 8.74
CA GLY A 150 6.41 -12.57 10.16
C GLY A 150 4.94 -12.22 10.41
N CYS A 151 4.12 -12.26 9.38
CA CYS A 151 2.72 -11.87 9.44
C CYS A 151 1.88 -12.88 10.19
N GLN A 152 1.05 -12.43 11.13
CA GLN A 152 0.12 -13.28 11.87
C GLN A 152 -1.10 -13.68 11.04
N SER A 153 -1.48 -12.86 10.07
CA SER A 153 -2.60 -13.14 9.18
C SER A 153 -2.42 -12.50 7.82
N VAL A 154 -2.80 -13.23 6.77
CA VAL A 154 -2.94 -12.72 5.41
C VAL A 154 -4.35 -13.02 4.97
N VAL A 155 -5.14 -11.98 4.73
CA VAL A 155 -6.56 -12.13 4.36
C VAL A 155 -6.78 -11.52 2.99
N PHE A 156 -7.25 -12.34 2.06
CA PHE A 156 -7.78 -11.93 0.77
C PHE A 156 -9.26 -12.26 0.74
N GLU A 157 -10.11 -11.25 0.78
CA GLU A 157 -11.56 -11.40 0.68
C GLU A 157 -12.07 -10.82 -0.63
N GLY A 158 -12.85 -11.59 -1.36
CA GLY A 158 -13.42 -11.26 -2.66
C GLY A 158 -13.38 -12.49 -3.56
N ARG A 159 -14.25 -12.53 -4.56
CA ARG A 159 -14.19 -13.58 -5.59
C ARG A 159 -13.38 -13.06 -6.78
N PRO A 160 -12.12 -13.48 -6.97
CA PRO A 160 -11.46 -13.28 -8.25
C PRO A 160 -12.13 -14.21 -9.27
N GLU A 161 -12.81 -13.65 -10.26
CA GLU A 161 -13.16 -14.44 -11.45
C GLU A 161 -11.85 -14.71 -12.20
N GLY A 162 -11.43 -15.96 -12.23
CA GLY A 162 -10.39 -16.43 -13.15
C GLY A 162 -8.95 -16.51 -12.60
N ILE A 163 -8.75 -16.87 -11.36
CA ILE A 163 -7.48 -17.47 -10.95
C ILE A 163 -7.64 -18.99 -11.10
N VAL A 164 -7.13 -19.51 -12.20
CA VAL A 164 -6.85 -20.94 -12.42
C VAL A 164 -5.43 -21.21 -11.98
#